data_8bdd03a20ebf2c510fbed31a982f9a3e
#
_entry.id   8bdd03a20ebf2c510fbed31a982f9a3e
#
_cell.length_a   1.000
_cell.length_b   1.000
_cell.length_c   1.000
_cell.angle_alpha   90.00
_cell.angle_beta   90.00
_cell.angle_gamma   90.00
#
_symmetry.space_group_name_H-M   'P 1'
#
loop_
_entity.id
_entity.type
_entity.pdbx_description
1 polymer ?
#
loop_
_entity_poly.entity_id
_entity_poly.type
_entity_poly.pdbx_seq_one_letter_code
_entity_poly.pdbx_strand_id
1 'polypeptide(L)'
;MWKGRKPIDPAPYWYNTPIEDLDFEWSPDEKLEIERYCEKIHKNIAEEEMTPRQRFAATIAGKEKDRCFIWPIHLNVYAVRALDGFADALKPRDVYRNPKLLVKAHLATTARFKLDMCFPYTLAYTEDLWGGTSKLIDYGNPVMVGDPPIKTLEDLEGMPIPDPYKDGLYPGYLWAVRELSRILKQYDLDDKLELHVSTCPDSVAIAMLGMMGINTFMLATRRDPELCKRCVDLADEFYLKYCQAVIDLGAHSMWVCFGIGWLPIKGNEWTLDHHEKACKILGPQIPTIITASVPADLQWLPHIMEKNIMGPNAYVGWVSAQDVDYKKLIDTAREYNLVVASLHSDKTLLDGPMSSLEEEIKARIDYGKSHPKFAAAVGAVDYWTPPQHFEAAVEICKKHGKY
;
A
#
# COMPACT_ATOMS: atom_id res chain seq x y z
N MET A 1 1.46 -4.20 -33.04
CA MET A 1 1.42 -2.70 -33.02
C MET A 1 0.44 -2.22 -31.95
N TRP A 2 0.87 -1.36 -31.07
CA TRP A 2 0.09 -0.83 -29.98
C TRP A 2 -1.19 -0.13 -30.43
N LYS A 3 -2.34 -0.48 -29.80
CA LYS A 3 -3.70 -0.04 -30.21
C LYS A 3 -4.21 1.23 -29.51
N GLY A 4 -3.36 1.85 -28.69
CA GLY A 4 -3.74 3.03 -27.88
C GLY A 4 -4.36 2.64 -26.55
N ARG A 5 -4.40 3.62 -25.63
CA ARG A 5 -5.02 3.48 -24.31
C ARG A 5 -6.54 3.49 -24.41
N LYS A 6 -7.19 2.81 -23.47
CA LYS A 6 -8.64 2.84 -23.31
C LYS A 6 -8.93 3.39 -21.92
N PRO A 7 -9.87 4.35 -21.79
CA PRO A 7 -10.22 4.88 -20.49
C PRO A 7 -10.90 3.80 -19.65
N ILE A 8 -10.68 3.90 -18.33
CA ILE A 8 -11.43 3.10 -17.36
C ILE A 8 -12.93 3.41 -17.44
N ASP A 9 -13.80 2.42 -17.15
CA ASP A 9 -15.25 2.58 -17.20
C ASP A 9 -15.90 2.46 -15.81
N PRO A 10 -16.65 3.46 -15.36
CA PRO A 10 -16.78 4.81 -15.91
C PRO A 10 -15.58 5.69 -15.62
N ALA A 11 -15.04 6.36 -16.62
CA ALA A 11 -13.94 7.29 -16.43
C ALA A 11 -14.41 8.55 -15.68
N PRO A 12 -13.65 9.06 -14.68
CA PRO A 12 -13.90 10.37 -14.12
C PRO A 12 -13.57 11.47 -15.14
N TYR A 13 -14.17 12.67 -14.96
CA TYR A 13 -13.98 13.79 -15.88
C TYR A 13 -12.52 14.26 -16.01
N TRP A 14 -11.71 14.02 -14.99
CA TRP A 14 -10.29 14.39 -14.90
C TRP A 14 -9.34 13.28 -15.39
N TYR A 15 -9.87 12.15 -15.89
CA TYR A 15 -9.05 11.07 -16.41
C TYR A 15 -8.12 11.57 -17.54
N ASN A 16 -6.83 11.22 -17.47
CA ASN A 16 -5.76 11.74 -18.36
C ASN A 16 -5.56 13.28 -18.28
N THR A 17 -5.92 13.91 -17.19
CA THR A 17 -5.64 15.34 -16.96
C THR A 17 -4.33 15.46 -16.19
N PRO A 18 -3.35 16.26 -16.66
CA PRO A 18 -2.12 16.50 -15.92
C PRO A 18 -2.38 17.01 -14.49
N ILE A 19 -1.54 16.60 -13.54
CA ILE A 19 -1.72 16.94 -12.12
C ILE A 19 -1.74 18.45 -11.87
N GLU A 20 -1.00 19.22 -12.65
CA GLU A 20 -0.96 20.69 -12.59
C GLU A 20 -2.27 21.35 -13.03
N ASP A 21 -3.05 20.67 -13.88
CA ASP A 21 -4.33 21.15 -14.40
C ASP A 21 -5.52 20.63 -13.57
N LEU A 22 -5.26 19.82 -12.53
CA LEU A 22 -6.29 19.32 -11.64
C LEU A 22 -6.71 20.41 -10.64
N ASP A 23 -7.92 20.92 -10.82
CA ASP A 23 -8.55 21.93 -9.97
C ASP A 23 -9.58 21.29 -9.03
N PHE A 24 -9.12 20.77 -7.90
CA PHE A 24 -9.97 20.23 -6.85
C PHE A 24 -10.03 21.18 -5.65
N GLU A 25 -10.74 22.27 -5.81
CA GLU A 25 -10.93 23.24 -4.71
C GLU A 25 -11.76 22.65 -3.57
N TRP A 26 -11.34 22.92 -2.34
CA TRP A 26 -12.08 22.59 -1.13
C TRP A 26 -13.16 23.64 -0.86
N SER A 27 -14.42 23.22 -0.73
CA SER A 27 -15.48 24.09 -0.26
C SER A 27 -15.25 24.50 1.21
N PRO A 28 -15.92 25.56 1.70
CA PRO A 28 -15.81 25.94 3.11
C PRO A 28 -16.19 24.80 4.08
N ASP A 29 -17.22 24.04 3.75
CA ASP A 29 -17.67 22.91 4.59
C ASP A 29 -16.64 21.78 4.60
N GLU A 30 -16.03 21.46 3.45
CA GLU A 30 -14.98 20.45 3.38
C GLU A 30 -13.71 20.88 4.14
N LYS A 31 -13.36 22.17 4.09
CA LYS A 31 -12.24 22.71 4.89
C LYS A 31 -12.50 22.54 6.39
N LEU A 32 -13.70 22.85 6.85
CA LEU A 32 -14.10 22.66 8.23
C LEU A 32 -14.11 21.17 8.64
N GLU A 33 -14.52 20.30 7.73
CA GLU A 33 -14.48 18.84 7.95
C GLU A 33 -13.03 18.34 8.11
N ILE A 34 -12.12 18.76 7.23
CA ILE A 34 -10.68 18.44 7.31
C ILE A 34 -10.08 18.96 8.63
N GLU A 35 -10.38 20.21 9.00
CA GLU A 35 -9.93 20.78 10.26
C GLU A 35 -10.34 19.91 11.46
N ARG A 36 -11.60 19.49 11.53
CA ARG A 36 -12.11 18.60 12.60
C ARG A 36 -11.36 17.25 12.64
N TYR A 37 -11.02 16.68 11.48
CA TYR A 37 -10.19 15.45 11.46
C TYR A 37 -8.80 15.71 12.01
N CYS A 38 -8.15 16.80 11.60
CA CYS A 38 -6.83 17.17 12.06
C CYS A 38 -6.78 17.46 13.56
N GLU A 39 -7.77 18.22 14.09
CA GLU A 39 -7.93 18.47 15.54
C GLU A 39 -8.07 17.15 16.32
N LYS A 40 -8.88 16.21 15.80
CA LYS A 40 -9.06 14.92 16.43
C LYS A 40 -7.79 14.08 16.40
N ILE A 41 -7.02 14.14 15.31
CA ILE A 41 -5.71 13.48 15.22
C ILE A 41 -4.74 14.09 16.26
N HIS A 42 -4.68 15.41 16.37
CA HIS A 42 -3.87 16.08 17.40
C HIS A 42 -4.23 15.62 18.82
N LYS A 43 -5.53 15.58 19.13
CA LYS A 43 -6.01 15.10 20.43
C LYS A 43 -5.57 13.66 20.69
N ASN A 44 -5.71 12.78 19.70
CA ASN A 44 -5.31 11.38 19.83
C ASN A 44 -3.79 11.25 20.08
N ILE A 45 -2.97 12.04 19.39
CA ILE A 45 -1.50 12.04 19.56
C ILE A 45 -1.10 12.59 20.94
N ALA A 46 -1.79 13.62 21.43
CA ALA A 46 -1.51 14.21 22.74
C ALA A 46 -1.81 13.28 23.93
N GLU A 47 -2.57 12.19 23.72
CA GLU A 47 -2.84 11.16 24.71
C GLU A 47 -1.67 10.15 24.84
N GLU A 48 -0.62 10.23 24.00
CA GLU A 48 0.48 9.26 23.90
C GLU A 48 1.84 9.87 24.28
N GLU A 49 2.78 9.06 24.78
CA GLU A 49 4.11 9.52 25.20
C GLU A 49 5.02 9.85 24.01
N MET A 50 4.88 9.08 22.91
CA MET A 50 5.58 9.30 21.64
C MET A 50 4.59 9.64 20.54
N THR A 51 4.98 10.52 19.63
CA THR A 51 4.20 10.69 18.40
C THR A 51 4.27 9.43 17.52
N PRO A 52 3.26 9.17 16.69
CA PRO A 52 3.31 8.08 15.71
C PRO A 52 4.60 8.06 14.87
N ARG A 53 5.06 9.23 14.42
CA ARG A 53 6.27 9.34 13.60
C ARG A 53 7.56 9.02 14.39
N GLN A 54 7.65 9.46 15.65
CA GLN A 54 8.75 9.06 16.53
C GLN A 54 8.77 7.55 16.76
N ARG A 55 7.60 6.95 16.97
CA ARG A 55 7.43 5.50 17.17
C ARG A 55 7.78 4.71 15.92
N PHE A 56 7.39 5.19 14.74
CA PHE A 56 7.79 4.60 13.46
C PHE A 56 9.31 4.62 13.30
N ALA A 57 9.93 5.78 13.48
CA ALA A 57 11.39 5.92 13.39
C ALA A 57 12.12 5.03 14.40
N ALA A 58 11.65 4.96 15.65
CA ALA A 58 12.20 4.06 16.66
C ALA A 58 12.05 2.59 16.28
N THR A 59 10.90 2.18 15.71
CA THR A 59 10.68 0.81 15.25
C THR A 59 11.65 0.43 14.13
N ILE A 60 11.82 1.29 13.13
CA ILE A 60 12.75 1.06 12.02
C ILE A 60 14.19 0.96 12.53
N ALA A 61 14.57 1.85 13.43
CA ALA A 61 15.92 1.90 14.00
C ALA A 61 16.18 0.83 15.07
N GLY A 62 15.15 0.09 15.51
CA GLY A 62 15.26 -0.87 16.61
C GLY A 62 15.58 -0.21 17.97
N LYS A 63 15.05 1.00 18.20
CA LYS A 63 15.23 1.76 19.44
C LYS A 63 14.05 1.57 20.39
N GLU A 64 14.23 1.99 21.63
CA GLU A 64 13.17 2.02 22.64
C GLU A 64 12.00 2.90 22.21
N LYS A 65 10.80 2.46 22.55
CA LYS A 65 9.53 3.12 22.25
C LYS A 65 8.51 2.80 23.34
N ASP A 66 7.50 3.65 23.45
CA ASP A 66 6.43 3.53 24.46
C ASP A 66 5.56 2.28 24.26
N ARG A 67 5.29 1.95 22.98
CA ARG A 67 4.52 0.79 22.57
C ARG A 67 4.89 0.34 21.14
N CYS A 68 4.42 -0.82 20.75
CA CYS A 68 4.51 -1.26 19.36
C CYS A 68 3.88 -0.22 18.42
N PHE A 69 4.55 0.06 17.30
CA PHE A 69 3.94 0.80 16.21
C PHE A 69 2.80 -0.02 15.63
N ILE A 70 1.66 0.61 15.38
CA ILE A 70 0.50 -0.04 14.78
C ILE A 70 0.51 0.20 13.28
N TRP A 71 0.66 -0.89 12.53
CA TRP A 71 0.63 -0.88 11.08
C TRP A 71 -0.77 -1.23 10.58
N PRO A 72 -1.59 -0.26 10.19
CA PRO A 72 -2.90 -0.56 9.65
C PRO A 72 -2.78 -0.96 8.18
N ILE A 73 -3.38 -2.10 7.82
CA ILE A 73 -3.54 -2.50 6.43
C ILE A 73 -5.01 -2.36 6.09
N HIS A 74 -5.37 -1.18 5.65
CA HIS A 74 -6.71 -0.90 5.17
C HIS A 74 -6.62 -0.33 3.75
N LEU A 75 -7.42 -0.87 2.88
CA LEU A 75 -7.53 -0.41 1.50
C LEU A 75 -8.40 0.84 1.43
N ASN A 76 -8.26 1.61 0.36
CA ASN A 76 -9.17 2.71 0.06
C ASN A 76 -10.64 2.28 0.12
N VAL A 77 -10.92 1.02 -0.22
CA VAL A 77 -12.25 0.42 -0.17
C VAL A 77 -12.87 0.44 1.23
N TYR A 78 -12.06 0.34 2.29
CA TYR A 78 -12.55 0.45 3.67
C TYR A 78 -12.56 1.91 4.16
N ALA A 79 -11.53 2.68 3.82
CA ALA A 79 -11.37 4.04 4.30
C ALA A 79 -12.57 4.93 3.94
N VAL A 80 -13.21 4.71 2.79
CA VAL A 80 -14.39 5.47 2.36
C VAL A 80 -15.56 5.38 3.33
N ARG A 81 -15.72 4.25 4.03
CA ARG A 81 -16.81 4.05 5.00
C ARG A 81 -16.70 4.96 6.22
N ALA A 82 -15.50 5.42 6.56
CA ALA A 82 -15.33 6.35 7.67
C ALA A 82 -15.98 7.72 7.41
N LEU A 83 -16.16 8.10 6.14
CA LEU A 83 -16.78 9.36 5.73
C LEU A 83 -18.30 9.39 5.94
N ASP A 84 -18.97 8.29 5.67
CA ASP A 84 -20.43 8.19 5.77
C ASP A 84 -20.92 7.60 7.09
N GLY A 85 -20.03 7.46 8.07
CA GLY A 85 -20.35 6.87 9.36
C GLY A 85 -20.70 5.39 9.29
N PHE A 86 -20.26 4.68 8.24
CA PHE A 86 -20.56 3.29 7.93
C PHE A 86 -22.02 3.04 7.50
N ALA A 87 -22.67 4.06 6.96
CA ALA A 87 -24.04 3.98 6.46
C ALA A 87 -24.17 3.32 5.06
N ASP A 88 -23.04 2.93 4.44
CA ASP A 88 -22.98 2.31 3.11
C ASP A 88 -23.49 3.23 1.97
N ALA A 89 -23.45 4.54 2.18
CA ALA A 89 -23.88 5.54 1.21
C ALA A 89 -22.81 5.78 0.13
N LEU A 90 -21.52 5.75 0.53
CA LEU A 90 -20.38 5.89 -0.36
C LEU A 90 -19.81 4.51 -0.73
N LYS A 91 -19.42 4.36 -1.98
CA LYS A 91 -18.83 3.13 -2.51
C LYS A 91 -17.34 3.31 -2.82
N PRO A 92 -16.55 2.25 -2.78
CA PRO A 92 -15.13 2.29 -3.19
C PRO A 92 -14.91 2.98 -4.53
N ARG A 93 -15.73 2.73 -5.54
CA ARG A 93 -15.63 3.40 -6.85
C ARG A 93 -15.67 4.93 -6.76
N ASP A 94 -16.34 5.49 -5.74
CA ASP A 94 -16.47 6.94 -5.59
C ASP A 94 -15.14 7.57 -5.20
N VAL A 95 -14.34 6.86 -4.39
CA VAL A 95 -12.97 7.27 -4.04
C VAL A 95 -12.06 7.29 -5.27
N TYR A 96 -12.17 6.30 -6.14
CA TYR A 96 -11.38 6.24 -7.38
C TYR A 96 -11.78 7.33 -8.38
N ARG A 97 -12.98 7.86 -8.27
CA ARG A 97 -13.49 8.93 -9.14
C ARG A 97 -13.31 10.32 -8.57
N ASN A 98 -13.03 10.44 -7.30
CA ASN A 98 -12.90 11.73 -6.61
C ASN A 98 -11.72 11.73 -5.62
N PRO A 99 -10.56 12.28 -6.01
CA PRO A 99 -9.38 12.35 -5.16
C PRO A 99 -9.60 13.10 -3.84
N LYS A 100 -10.56 14.02 -3.76
CA LYS A 100 -10.94 14.69 -2.52
C LYS A 100 -11.53 13.71 -1.50
N LEU A 101 -12.34 12.75 -1.97
CA LEU A 101 -12.84 11.68 -1.10
C LEU A 101 -11.72 10.79 -0.60
N LEU A 102 -10.70 10.50 -1.43
CA LEU A 102 -9.52 9.74 -1.00
C LEU A 102 -8.80 10.44 0.16
N VAL A 103 -8.52 11.74 0.03
CA VAL A 103 -7.88 12.54 1.09
C VAL A 103 -8.71 12.49 2.38
N LYS A 104 -10.00 12.82 2.29
CA LYS A 104 -10.90 12.85 3.45
C LYS A 104 -11.05 11.48 4.10
N ALA A 105 -11.16 10.41 3.31
CA ALA A 105 -11.30 9.04 3.81
C ALA A 105 -10.12 8.62 4.69
N HIS A 106 -8.89 8.92 4.26
CA HIS A 106 -7.70 8.58 5.04
C HIS A 106 -7.55 9.44 6.30
N LEU A 107 -7.87 10.73 6.24
CA LEU A 107 -7.90 11.58 7.44
C LEU A 107 -8.98 11.12 8.43
N ALA A 108 -10.20 10.86 7.96
CA ALA A 108 -11.30 10.37 8.79
C ALA A 108 -10.98 9.03 9.46
N THR A 109 -10.41 8.07 8.71
CA THR A 109 -10.01 6.76 9.22
C THR A 109 -8.92 6.90 10.28
N THR A 110 -7.89 7.69 10.01
CA THR A 110 -6.80 7.97 10.96
C THR A 110 -7.33 8.62 12.24
N ALA A 111 -8.20 9.62 12.10
CA ALA A 111 -8.82 10.32 13.24
C ALA A 111 -9.73 9.41 14.07
N ARG A 112 -10.56 8.58 13.41
CA ARG A 112 -11.53 7.72 14.07
C ARG A 112 -10.88 6.60 14.85
N PHE A 113 -9.97 5.88 14.22
CA PHE A 113 -9.37 4.67 14.77
C PHE A 113 -8.03 4.92 15.46
N LYS A 114 -7.65 6.20 15.66
CA LYS A 114 -6.39 6.58 16.34
C LYS A 114 -5.16 5.87 15.76
N LEU A 115 -5.05 5.86 14.42
CA LEU A 115 -3.99 5.15 13.71
C LEU A 115 -2.64 5.87 13.84
N ASP A 116 -1.56 5.10 13.76
CA ASP A 116 -0.19 5.62 13.80
C ASP A 116 0.27 6.19 12.44
N MET A 117 -0.50 5.99 11.37
CA MET A 117 -0.18 6.53 10.04
C MET A 117 -1.41 6.90 9.24
N CYS A 118 -1.24 7.87 8.36
CA CYS A 118 -2.11 8.09 7.22
C CYS A 118 -1.60 7.21 6.08
N PHE A 119 -2.42 6.29 5.60
CA PHE A 119 -1.99 5.24 4.68
C PHE A 119 -2.84 5.19 3.41
N PRO A 120 -2.65 6.14 2.47
CA PRO A 120 -3.29 6.05 1.16
C PRO A 120 -2.78 4.81 0.42
N TYR A 121 -3.65 3.83 0.25
CA TYR A 121 -3.39 2.57 -0.38
C TYR A 121 -4.11 2.49 -1.72
N THR A 122 -3.36 2.60 -2.80
CA THR A 122 -3.90 2.46 -4.15
C THR A 122 -3.57 1.08 -4.70
N LEU A 123 -4.60 0.27 -4.99
CA LEU A 123 -4.49 -0.88 -5.88
C LEU A 123 -5.09 -0.46 -7.22
N ALA A 124 -4.39 0.36 -7.96
CA ALA A 124 -4.77 0.65 -9.33
C ALA A 124 -4.05 -0.34 -10.23
N TYR A 125 -4.77 -1.36 -10.68
CA TYR A 125 -4.31 -2.14 -11.80
C TYR A 125 -4.30 -1.22 -13.01
N THR A 126 -3.23 -1.22 -13.74
CA THR A 126 -2.89 -0.22 -14.75
C THR A 126 -3.27 -0.66 -16.16
N GLU A 127 -4.27 -1.53 -16.31
CA GLU A 127 -4.61 -2.15 -17.60
C GLU A 127 -4.96 -1.11 -18.68
N ASP A 128 -5.64 -0.06 -18.25
CA ASP A 128 -6.03 1.07 -19.10
C ASP A 128 -4.81 1.82 -19.67
N LEU A 129 -3.72 1.89 -18.93
CA LEU A 129 -2.48 2.52 -19.38
C LEU A 129 -1.79 1.74 -20.50
N TRP A 130 -1.99 0.43 -20.54
CA TRP A 130 -1.34 -0.48 -21.48
C TRP A 130 -2.25 -0.95 -22.61
N GLY A 131 -3.42 -0.32 -22.77
CA GLY A 131 -4.37 -0.63 -23.84
C GLY A 131 -5.41 -1.69 -23.48
N GLY A 132 -5.42 -2.16 -22.25
CA GLY A 132 -6.48 -3.00 -21.68
C GLY A 132 -7.74 -2.19 -21.36
N THR A 133 -8.75 -2.88 -20.87
CA THR A 133 -9.99 -2.25 -20.40
C THR A 133 -10.15 -2.52 -18.92
N SER A 134 -10.25 -1.46 -18.12
CA SER A 134 -10.51 -1.54 -16.69
C SER A 134 -11.93 -1.07 -16.38
N LYS A 135 -12.52 -1.61 -15.33
CA LYS A 135 -13.85 -1.23 -14.84
C LYS A 135 -13.79 -0.94 -13.35
N LEU A 136 -14.38 0.19 -12.96
CA LEU A 136 -14.65 0.49 -11.56
C LEU A 136 -15.85 -0.30 -11.07
N ILE A 137 -15.68 -1.03 -9.97
CA ILE A 137 -16.75 -1.82 -9.34
C ILE A 137 -17.13 -1.21 -7.98
N ASP A 138 -18.35 -1.50 -7.53
CA ASP A 138 -18.94 -0.85 -6.35
C ASP A 138 -18.17 -1.18 -5.06
N TYR A 139 -17.74 -2.41 -4.87
CA TYR A 139 -17.23 -2.93 -3.61
C TYR A 139 -15.80 -3.50 -3.71
N GLY A 140 -15.00 -2.97 -4.60
CA GLY A 140 -13.63 -3.47 -4.77
C GLY A 140 -12.72 -2.49 -5.48
N ASN A 141 -11.53 -2.97 -5.78
CA ASN A 141 -10.59 -2.26 -6.63
C ASN A 141 -11.03 -2.34 -8.10
N PRO A 142 -10.51 -1.47 -8.97
CA PRO A 142 -10.70 -1.60 -10.42
C PRO A 142 -10.29 -3.00 -10.90
N VAL A 143 -11.03 -3.54 -11.86
CA VAL A 143 -10.77 -4.88 -12.42
C VAL A 143 -10.57 -4.82 -13.91
N MET A 144 -9.65 -5.64 -14.44
CA MET A 144 -9.51 -5.84 -15.87
C MET A 144 -10.72 -6.58 -16.41
N VAL A 145 -11.24 -6.11 -17.55
CA VAL A 145 -12.33 -6.76 -18.27
C VAL A 145 -11.92 -7.06 -19.71
N GLY A 146 -12.27 -8.26 -20.17
CA GLY A 146 -11.94 -8.73 -21.51
C GLY A 146 -10.54 -9.32 -21.64
N ASP A 147 -10.05 -9.37 -22.86
CA ASP A 147 -8.75 -9.95 -23.18
C ASP A 147 -7.59 -9.03 -22.76
N PRO A 148 -6.48 -9.62 -22.27
CA PRO A 148 -5.26 -8.88 -22.03
C PRO A 148 -4.75 -8.16 -23.29
N PRO A 149 -4.23 -6.93 -23.17
CA PRO A 149 -3.81 -6.14 -24.33
C PRO A 149 -2.55 -6.68 -25.01
N ILE A 150 -1.65 -7.33 -24.26
CA ILE A 150 -0.35 -7.79 -24.76
C ILE A 150 -0.34 -9.31 -24.83
N LYS A 151 -0.12 -9.83 -26.04
CA LYS A 151 -0.03 -11.28 -26.34
C LYS A 151 1.25 -11.64 -27.10
N THR A 152 1.87 -10.67 -27.76
CA THR A 152 3.08 -10.84 -28.59
C THR A 152 4.00 -9.63 -28.45
N LEU A 153 5.27 -9.77 -28.87
CA LEU A 153 6.23 -8.64 -28.95
C LEU A 153 5.76 -7.53 -29.90
N GLU A 154 5.00 -7.87 -30.93
CA GLU A 154 4.45 -6.88 -31.86
C GLU A 154 3.41 -5.95 -31.20
N ASP A 155 2.71 -6.42 -30.16
CA ASP A 155 1.76 -5.59 -29.42
C ASP A 155 2.48 -4.46 -28.63
N LEU A 156 3.76 -4.64 -28.33
CA LEU A 156 4.60 -3.65 -27.64
C LEU A 156 5.20 -2.59 -28.59
N GLU A 157 5.15 -2.82 -29.92
CA GLU A 157 5.74 -1.90 -30.88
C GLU A 157 5.07 -0.52 -30.87
N GLY A 158 5.86 0.51 -30.58
CA GLY A 158 5.39 1.90 -30.50
C GLY A 158 4.60 2.22 -29.22
N MET A 159 4.59 1.33 -28.23
CA MET A 159 3.95 1.58 -26.93
C MET A 159 4.76 2.62 -26.13
N PRO A 160 4.18 3.76 -25.76
CA PRO A 160 4.85 4.75 -24.94
C PRO A 160 4.82 4.32 -23.46
N ILE A 161 5.85 4.66 -22.71
CA ILE A 161 5.83 4.55 -21.26
C ILE A 161 4.80 5.56 -20.71
N PRO A 162 3.84 5.13 -19.89
CA PRO A 162 2.92 6.05 -19.27
C PRO A 162 3.64 7.06 -18.35
N ASP A 163 3.04 8.24 -18.21
CA ASP A 163 3.53 9.28 -17.33
C ASP A 163 2.57 9.38 -16.14
N PRO A 164 3.00 9.08 -14.89
CA PRO A 164 2.12 9.08 -13.74
C PRO A 164 1.56 10.48 -13.41
N TYR A 165 2.17 11.55 -13.91
CA TYR A 165 1.67 12.90 -13.70
C TYR A 165 0.51 13.29 -14.62
N LYS A 166 0.21 12.51 -15.67
CA LYS A 166 -0.83 12.87 -16.65
C LYS A 166 -1.69 11.73 -17.20
N ASP A 167 -1.29 10.47 -16.95
CA ASP A 167 -1.94 9.33 -17.58
C ASP A 167 -2.85 8.55 -16.61
N GLY A 168 -4.03 8.19 -17.08
CA GLY A 168 -5.00 7.36 -16.35
C GLY A 168 -5.55 8.03 -15.10
N LEU A 169 -5.63 7.25 -14.02
CA LEU A 169 -6.07 7.71 -12.69
C LEU A 169 -4.90 8.22 -11.83
N TYR A 170 -3.65 8.06 -12.27
CA TYR A 170 -2.48 8.40 -11.46
C TYR A 170 -2.39 9.87 -11.07
N PRO A 171 -2.72 10.84 -11.95
CA PRO A 171 -2.72 12.25 -11.56
C PRO A 171 -3.59 12.54 -10.35
N GLY A 172 -4.77 11.93 -10.25
CA GLY A 172 -5.66 12.08 -9.11
C GLY A 172 -5.10 11.47 -7.83
N TYR A 173 -4.41 10.31 -7.91
CA TYR A 173 -3.73 9.71 -6.75
C TYR A 173 -2.56 10.57 -6.30
N LEU A 174 -1.74 11.03 -7.21
CA LEU A 174 -0.62 11.92 -6.90
C LEU A 174 -1.10 13.24 -6.33
N TRP A 175 -2.20 13.78 -6.84
CA TRP A 175 -2.85 14.96 -6.26
C TRP A 175 -3.26 14.69 -4.80
N ALA A 176 -3.85 13.51 -4.51
CA ALA A 176 -4.24 13.16 -3.15
C ALA A 176 -3.04 13.03 -2.21
N VAL A 177 -1.91 12.46 -2.66
CA VAL A 177 -0.67 12.40 -1.88
C VAL A 177 -0.14 13.80 -1.58
N ARG A 178 -0.05 14.67 -2.61
CA ARG A 178 0.35 16.07 -2.48
C ARG A 178 -0.53 16.81 -1.48
N GLU A 179 -1.83 16.61 -1.58
CA GLU A 179 -2.80 17.31 -0.74
C GLU A 179 -2.78 16.81 0.70
N LEU A 180 -2.60 15.50 0.94
CA LEU A 180 -2.39 14.97 2.29
C LEU A 180 -1.12 15.56 2.91
N SER A 181 0.01 15.56 2.19
CA SER A 181 1.25 16.19 2.67
C SER A 181 1.05 17.67 2.99
N ARG A 182 0.35 18.42 2.12
CA ARG A 182 0.03 19.85 2.35
C ARG A 182 -0.84 20.04 3.59
N ILE A 183 -1.87 19.22 3.78
CA ILE A 183 -2.76 19.28 4.95
C ILE A 183 -2.00 18.98 6.23
N LEU A 184 -1.18 17.92 6.25
CA LEU A 184 -0.38 17.59 7.43
C LEU A 184 0.55 18.74 7.83
N LYS A 185 1.18 19.41 6.87
CA LYS A 185 2.01 20.61 7.12
C LYS A 185 1.17 21.79 7.61
N GLN A 186 0.04 22.05 6.99
CA GLN A 186 -0.85 23.17 7.34
C GLN A 186 -1.36 23.07 8.78
N TYR A 187 -1.58 21.86 9.27
CA TYR A 187 -2.13 21.58 10.60
C TYR A 187 -1.08 21.06 11.60
N ASP A 188 0.23 21.30 11.38
CA ASP A 188 1.32 20.89 12.28
C ASP A 188 1.30 19.41 12.65
N LEU A 189 0.96 18.54 11.69
CA LEU A 189 0.94 17.08 11.83
C LEU A 189 2.09 16.39 11.10
N ASP A 190 2.82 17.10 10.23
CA ASP A 190 3.86 16.55 9.36
C ASP A 190 5.03 15.88 10.11
N ASP A 191 5.40 16.44 11.27
CA ASP A 191 6.43 15.90 12.15
C ASP A 191 5.90 14.90 13.21
N LYS A 192 4.59 14.68 13.26
CA LYS A 192 3.91 13.87 14.27
C LYS A 192 3.27 12.60 13.73
N LEU A 193 2.70 12.67 12.53
CA LEU A 193 1.99 11.56 11.89
C LEU A 193 2.77 11.05 10.68
N GLU A 194 2.84 9.73 10.52
CA GLU A 194 3.49 9.14 9.34
C GLU A 194 2.56 9.19 8.13
N LEU A 195 3.03 9.76 7.01
CA LEU A 195 2.40 9.64 5.71
C LEU A 195 3.08 8.50 4.95
N HIS A 196 2.51 7.31 5.05
CA HIS A 196 3.01 6.10 4.45
C HIS A 196 2.20 5.77 3.20
N VAL A 197 2.81 5.84 2.02
CA VAL A 197 2.10 5.66 0.75
C VAL A 197 2.36 4.28 0.18
N SER A 198 1.29 3.57 -0.17
CA SER A 198 1.43 2.31 -0.93
C SER A 198 1.60 2.60 -2.41
N THR A 199 2.65 2.03 -3.00
CA THR A 199 2.90 2.06 -4.45
C THR A 199 2.66 0.70 -5.10
N CYS A 200 1.79 -0.10 -4.53
CA CYS A 200 1.34 -1.36 -5.13
C CYS A 200 0.42 -1.09 -6.34
N PRO A 201 0.48 -1.91 -7.40
CA PRO A 201 1.36 -3.06 -7.63
C PRO A 201 2.75 -2.68 -8.14
N ASP A 202 3.73 -3.59 -7.94
CA ASP A 202 5.08 -3.47 -8.49
C ASP A 202 5.13 -3.77 -10.00
N SER A 203 6.30 -3.62 -10.60
CA SER A 203 6.46 -3.78 -12.06
C SER A 203 6.12 -5.17 -12.58
N VAL A 204 6.42 -6.23 -11.84
CA VAL A 204 6.09 -7.61 -12.24
C VAL A 204 4.57 -7.82 -12.15
N ALA A 205 3.95 -7.33 -11.09
CA ALA A 205 2.50 -7.37 -10.96
C ALA A 205 1.80 -6.50 -12.03
N ILE A 206 2.34 -5.34 -12.39
CA ILE A 206 1.84 -4.53 -13.51
C ILE A 206 1.94 -5.32 -14.82
N ALA A 207 3.09 -5.94 -15.13
CA ALA A 207 3.25 -6.74 -16.35
C ALA A 207 2.29 -7.92 -16.38
N MET A 208 2.15 -8.63 -15.24
CA MET A 208 1.31 -9.81 -15.11
C MET A 208 -0.18 -9.47 -15.12
N LEU A 209 -0.61 -8.49 -14.34
CA LEU A 209 -2.02 -8.16 -14.17
C LEU A 209 -2.49 -7.10 -15.17
N GLY A 210 -1.69 -6.06 -15.38
CA GLY A 210 -2.06 -4.91 -16.18
C GLY A 210 -1.83 -5.08 -17.67
N MET A 211 -0.84 -5.89 -18.09
CA MET A 211 -0.44 -6.01 -19.51
C MET A 211 -0.86 -7.34 -20.13
N MET A 212 -0.48 -8.46 -19.52
CA MET A 212 -0.59 -9.79 -20.15
C MET A 212 -1.75 -10.64 -19.61
N GLY A 213 -2.28 -10.32 -18.42
CA GLY A 213 -3.15 -11.22 -17.67
C GLY A 213 -2.39 -12.41 -17.06
N ILE A 214 -2.82 -12.85 -15.88
CA ILE A 214 -2.12 -13.88 -15.08
C ILE A 214 -1.80 -15.13 -15.91
N ASN A 215 -2.80 -15.71 -16.58
CA ASN A 215 -2.62 -16.97 -17.30
C ASN A 215 -1.61 -16.84 -18.46
N THR A 216 -1.68 -15.75 -19.21
CA THR A 216 -0.76 -15.50 -20.33
C THR A 216 0.64 -15.28 -19.81
N PHE A 217 0.81 -14.46 -18.79
CA PHE A 217 2.13 -14.20 -18.16
C PHE A 217 2.76 -15.50 -17.64
N MET A 218 2.01 -16.29 -16.86
CA MET A 218 2.50 -17.56 -16.28
C MET A 218 2.93 -18.57 -17.35
N LEU A 219 2.19 -18.66 -18.46
CA LEU A 219 2.59 -19.51 -19.58
C LEU A 219 3.80 -18.96 -20.34
N ALA A 220 3.82 -17.65 -20.56
CA ALA A 220 4.89 -16.97 -21.31
C ALA A 220 6.23 -17.01 -20.58
N THR A 221 6.27 -17.05 -19.24
CA THR A 221 7.54 -17.19 -18.49
C THR A 221 8.37 -18.40 -18.96
N ARG A 222 7.72 -19.42 -19.54
CA ARG A 222 8.37 -20.62 -20.08
C ARG A 222 8.42 -20.63 -21.61
N ARG A 223 7.39 -20.13 -22.30
CA ARG A 223 7.24 -20.24 -23.76
C ARG A 223 7.86 -19.07 -24.51
N ASP A 224 7.75 -17.89 -23.93
CA ASP A 224 8.25 -16.63 -24.49
C ASP A 224 8.77 -15.70 -23.35
N PRO A 225 9.89 -16.06 -22.71
CA PRO A 225 10.43 -15.29 -21.60
C PRO A 225 10.88 -13.88 -22.02
N GLU A 226 11.17 -13.66 -23.31
CA GLU A 226 11.54 -12.35 -23.83
C GLU A 226 10.35 -11.38 -23.77
N LEU A 227 9.16 -11.81 -24.18
CA LEU A 227 7.92 -11.03 -24.05
C LEU A 227 7.66 -10.63 -22.58
N CYS A 228 7.76 -11.59 -21.66
CA CYS A 228 7.57 -11.30 -20.24
C CYS A 228 8.58 -10.25 -19.74
N LYS A 229 9.86 -10.48 -20.03
CA LYS A 229 10.92 -9.55 -19.62
C LYS A 229 10.69 -8.16 -20.20
N ARG A 230 10.31 -8.05 -21.46
CA ARG A 230 10.04 -6.76 -22.09
C ARG A 230 8.86 -6.03 -21.44
N CYS A 231 7.80 -6.74 -21.08
CA CYS A 231 6.67 -6.18 -20.31
C CYS A 231 7.13 -5.69 -18.92
N VAL A 232 7.96 -6.47 -18.22
CA VAL A 232 8.49 -6.08 -16.91
C VAL A 232 9.39 -4.85 -17.03
N ASP A 233 10.26 -4.77 -18.04
CA ASP A 233 11.15 -3.62 -18.25
C ASP A 233 10.34 -2.31 -18.48
N LEU A 234 9.27 -2.38 -19.28
CA LEU A 234 8.38 -1.22 -19.52
C LEU A 234 7.63 -0.81 -18.25
N ALA A 235 7.08 -1.81 -17.54
CA ALA A 235 6.40 -1.60 -16.26
C ALA A 235 7.33 -1.02 -15.20
N ASP A 236 8.61 -1.45 -15.18
CA ASP A 236 9.64 -0.97 -14.26
C ASP A 236 9.96 0.51 -14.47
N GLU A 237 10.09 0.93 -15.72
CA GLU A 237 10.33 2.34 -16.04
C GLU A 237 9.18 3.24 -15.59
N PHE A 238 7.93 2.80 -15.80
CA PHE A 238 6.75 3.50 -15.28
C PHE A 238 6.73 3.52 -13.75
N TYR A 239 6.94 2.36 -13.14
CA TYR A 239 6.86 2.19 -11.70
C TYR A 239 7.87 3.07 -10.94
N LEU A 240 9.10 3.14 -11.40
CA LEU A 240 10.13 4.00 -10.81
C LEU A 240 9.77 5.49 -10.92
N LYS A 241 9.20 5.91 -12.04
CA LYS A 241 8.68 7.29 -12.20
C LYS A 241 7.55 7.57 -11.20
N TYR A 242 6.64 6.60 -11.03
CA TYR A 242 5.55 6.73 -10.07
C TYR A 242 6.04 6.81 -8.63
N CYS A 243 6.95 5.94 -8.23
CA CYS A 243 7.55 5.98 -6.90
C CYS A 243 8.29 7.31 -6.64
N GLN A 244 9.06 7.80 -7.61
CA GLN A 244 9.73 9.08 -7.49
C GLN A 244 8.72 10.23 -7.34
N ALA A 245 7.63 10.22 -8.11
CA ALA A 245 6.57 11.21 -7.98
C ALA A 245 5.93 11.21 -6.57
N VAL A 246 5.71 10.05 -5.98
CA VAL A 246 5.20 9.91 -4.60
C VAL A 246 6.17 10.54 -3.58
N ILE A 247 7.49 10.35 -3.76
CA ILE A 247 8.52 10.97 -2.91
C ILE A 247 8.50 12.49 -3.07
N ASP A 248 8.53 12.97 -4.30
CA ASP A 248 8.60 14.41 -4.62
C ASP A 248 7.37 15.18 -4.09
N LEU A 249 6.25 14.50 -3.96
CA LEU A 249 4.99 15.06 -3.43
C LEU A 249 4.85 14.96 -1.91
N GLY A 250 5.86 14.44 -1.21
CA GLY A 250 6.00 14.58 0.23
C GLY A 250 5.57 13.35 1.05
N ALA A 251 5.57 12.15 0.48
CA ALA A 251 5.46 10.92 1.28
C ALA A 251 6.65 10.82 2.26
N HIS A 252 6.39 10.30 3.47
CA HIS A 252 7.42 10.10 4.48
C HIS A 252 8.07 8.74 4.40
N SER A 253 7.32 7.76 3.95
CA SER A 253 7.77 6.40 3.67
C SER A 253 6.88 5.76 2.61
N MET A 254 7.35 4.67 2.04
CA MET A 254 6.68 4.02 0.93
C MET A 254 6.61 2.51 1.13
N TRP A 255 5.46 1.95 0.82
CA TRP A 255 5.27 0.50 0.80
C TRP A 255 5.31 -0.04 -0.62
N VAL A 256 6.25 -0.93 -0.87
CA VAL A 256 6.38 -1.68 -2.11
C VAL A 256 5.92 -3.12 -1.87
N CYS A 257 4.91 -3.57 -2.58
CA CYS A 257 4.44 -4.95 -2.49
C CYS A 257 5.45 -5.90 -3.15
N PHE A 258 5.75 -7.01 -2.47
CA PHE A 258 6.74 -8.00 -2.89
C PHE A 258 6.09 -9.38 -2.94
N GLY A 259 5.64 -9.79 -4.10
CA GLY A 259 4.87 -11.03 -4.26
C GLY A 259 5.63 -12.11 -5.03
N ILE A 260 6.88 -12.44 -4.63
CA ILE A 260 7.72 -13.39 -5.37
C ILE A 260 7.36 -14.84 -5.18
N GLY A 261 6.85 -15.21 -4.01
CA GLY A 261 6.71 -16.62 -3.64
C GLY A 261 5.71 -17.43 -4.49
N TRP A 262 4.80 -16.77 -5.17
CA TRP A 262 3.77 -17.41 -6.01
C TRP A 262 4.04 -17.32 -7.51
N LEU A 263 5.13 -16.67 -7.91
CA LEU A 263 5.55 -16.60 -9.31
C LEU A 263 6.41 -17.79 -9.71
N PRO A 264 6.46 -18.17 -10.99
CA PRO A 264 7.48 -19.09 -11.52
C PRO A 264 8.89 -18.57 -11.25
N ILE A 265 9.87 -19.46 -11.19
CA ILE A 265 11.28 -19.13 -10.86
C ILE A 265 11.80 -17.90 -11.62
N LYS A 266 11.59 -17.84 -12.94
CA LYS A 266 12.01 -16.66 -13.73
C LYS A 266 11.30 -15.38 -13.35
N GLY A 267 10.02 -15.44 -13.05
CA GLY A 267 9.30 -14.28 -12.54
C GLY A 267 9.83 -13.80 -11.21
N ASN A 268 10.29 -14.71 -10.36
CA ASN A 268 10.93 -14.37 -9.09
C ASN A 268 12.28 -13.67 -9.30
N GLU A 269 13.12 -14.14 -10.25
CA GLU A 269 14.38 -13.49 -10.57
C GLU A 269 14.16 -12.05 -11.05
N TRP A 270 13.21 -11.80 -11.94
CA TRP A 270 12.88 -10.46 -12.42
C TRP A 270 12.32 -9.57 -11.29
N THR A 271 11.51 -10.14 -10.41
CA THR A 271 11.02 -9.40 -9.23
C THR A 271 12.19 -8.99 -8.33
N LEU A 272 13.13 -9.89 -8.08
CA LEU A 272 14.33 -9.60 -7.27
C LEU A 272 15.19 -8.50 -7.92
N ASP A 273 15.44 -8.59 -9.22
CA ASP A 273 16.23 -7.60 -9.96
C ASP A 273 15.54 -6.22 -9.94
N HIS A 274 14.21 -6.20 -10.09
CA HIS A 274 13.41 -4.98 -9.99
C HIS A 274 13.51 -4.36 -8.58
N HIS A 275 13.32 -5.16 -7.53
CA HIS A 275 13.39 -4.66 -6.17
C HIS A 275 14.80 -4.20 -5.79
N GLU A 276 15.84 -4.89 -6.22
CA GLU A 276 17.21 -4.43 -6.06
C GLU A 276 17.42 -3.04 -6.66
N LYS A 277 16.96 -2.83 -7.90
CA LYS A 277 17.02 -1.56 -8.61
C LYS A 277 16.20 -0.48 -7.89
N ALA A 278 14.96 -0.78 -7.53
CA ALA A 278 14.08 0.16 -6.84
C ALA A 278 14.65 0.57 -5.47
N CYS A 279 15.13 -0.38 -4.67
CA CYS A 279 15.74 -0.10 -3.36
C CYS A 279 17.01 0.75 -3.48
N LYS A 280 17.85 0.51 -4.48
CA LYS A 280 19.06 1.32 -4.72
C LYS A 280 18.75 2.76 -5.11
N ILE A 281 17.69 2.99 -5.87
CA ILE A 281 17.28 4.32 -6.35
C ILE A 281 16.49 5.08 -5.29
N LEU A 282 15.50 4.42 -4.67
CA LEU A 282 14.50 5.07 -3.82
C LEU A 282 14.90 5.04 -2.34
N GLY A 283 15.50 3.96 -1.87
CA GLY A 283 15.85 3.76 -0.45
C GLY A 283 16.73 4.84 0.17
N PRO A 284 17.69 5.47 -0.54
CA PRO A 284 18.44 6.61 0.00
C PRO A 284 17.60 7.87 0.26
N GLN A 285 16.41 7.98 -0.32
CA GLN A 285 15.57 9.17 -0.27
C GLN A 285 14.56 9.13 0.88
N ILE A 286 13.88 7.98 1.04
CA ILE A 286 12.90 7.75 2.12
C ILE A 286 12.93 6.28 2.55
N PRO A 287 12.44 5.93 3.76
CA PRO A 287 12.23 4.55 4.14
C PRO A 287 11.30 3.84 3.13
N THR A 288 11.84 2.82 2.49
CA THR A 288 11.11 1.99 1.51
C THR A 288 10.86 0.62 2.14
N ILE A 289 9.59 0.27 2.32
CA ILE A 289 9.19 -0.95 2.99
C ILE A 289 8.73 -1.95 1.95
N ILE A 290 9.47 -3.04 1.87
CA ILE A 290 9.14 -4.18 1.01
C ILE A 290 8.41 -5.19 1.85
N THR A 291 7.22 -5.60 1.42
CA THR A 291 6.46 -6.62 2.11
C THR A 291 6.36 -7.88 1.29
N ALA A 292 6.58 -9.00 1.94
CA ALA A 292 6.21 -10.30 1.43
C ALA A 292 4.94 -10.77 2.11
N SER A 293 3.96 -11.20 1.34
CA SER A 293 2.61 -11.47 1.82
C SER A 293 2.21 -12.94 1.80
N VAL A 294 3.10 -13.84 1.39
CA VAL A 294 2.83 -15.28 1.31
C VAL A 294 3.93 -16.12 1.97
N PRO A 295 3.60 -17.32 2.52
CA PRO A 295 4.58 -18.16 3.22
C PRO A 295 5.83 -18.51 2.40
N ALA A 296 5.66 -18.68 1.10
CA ALA A 296 6.74 -19.00 0.18
C ALA A 296 7.80 -17.87 0.08
N ASP A 297 7.43 -16.64 0.38
CA ASP A 297 8.35 -15.49 0.33
C ASP A 297 9.50 -15.63 1.34
N LEU A 298 9.27 -16.31 2.47
CA LEU A 298 10.31 -16.61 3.46
C LEU A 298 11.46 -17.43 2.92
N GLN A 299 11.23 -18.23 1.88
CA GLN A 299 12.26 -19.05 1.25
C GLN A 299 13.28 -18.20 0.48
N TRP A 300 12.86 -17.01 0.02
CA TRP A 300 13.69 -16.11 -0.76
C TRP A 300 14.46 -15.11 0.09
N LEU A 301 14.12 -15.00 1.36
CA LEU A 301 14.74 -14.02 2.25
C LEU A 301 16.26 -14.16 2.37
N PRO A 302 16.84 -15.36 2.51
CA PRO A 302 18.31 -15.54 2.51
C PRO A 302 18.95 -14.97 1.24
N HIS A 303 18.34 -15.23 0.09
CA HIS A 303 18.82 -14.74 -1.20
C HIS A 303 18.71 -13.19 -1.34
N ILE A 304 17.61 -12.62 -0.85
CA ILE A 304 17.43 -11.17 -0.78
C ILE A 304 18.52 -10.53 0.08
N MET A 305 18.83 -11.12 1.22
CA MET A 305 19.86 -10.64 2.14
C MET A 305 21.26 -10.79 1.57
N GLU A 306 21.57 -11.94 0.95
CA GLU A 306 22.86 -12.21 0.31
C GLU A 306 23.16 -11.21 -0.83
N LYS A 307 22.16 -10.89 -1.66
CA LYS A 307 22.29 -9.91 -2.74
C LYS A 307 22.28 -8.47 -2.24
N ASN A 308 22.05 -8.21 -0.96
CA ASN A 308 21.87 -6.86 -0.42
C ASN A 308 20.83 -6.03 -1.20
N ILE A 309 19.74 -6.68 -1.62
CA ILE A 309 18.70 -6.09 -2.45
C ILE A 309 18.03 -4.88 -1.75
N MET A 310 18.05 -4.88 -0.42
CA MET A 310 17.34 -3.88 0.38
C MET A 310 18.06 -2.54 0.50
N GLY A 311 19.36 -2.50 0.21
CA GLY A 311 20.12 -1.28 0.40
C GLY A 311 20.12 -0.76 1.86
N PRO A 312 20.80 0.39 2.13
CA PRO A 312 20.99 0.86 3.51
C PRO A 312 19.72 1.40 4.18
N ASN A 313 18.72 1.83 3.40
CA ASN A 313 17.48 2.44 3.90
C ASN A 313 16.21 1.68 3.54
N ALA A 314 16.32 0.51 2.92
CA ALA A 314 15.18 -0.34 2.63
C ALA A 314 14.95 -1.31 3.78
N TYR A 315 13.71 -1.37 4.23
CA TYR A 315 13.29 -2.20 5.35
C TYR A 315 12.25 -3.20 4.86
N VAL A 316 12.36 -4.45 5.29
CA VAL A 316 11.33 -5.44 5.02
C VAL A 316 10.35 -5.41 6.18
N GLY A 317 9.15 -4.92 5.89
CA GLY A 317 8.01 -5.14 6.76
C GLY A 317 7.27 -6.38 6.27
N TRP A 318 7.24 -7.42 7.09
CA TRP A 318 6.46 -8.61 6.80
C TRP A 318 5.07 -8.45 7.36
N VAL A 319 4.11 -8.41 6.47
CA VAL A 319 2.72 -8.53 6.82
C VAL A 319 2.33 -9.97 6.54
N SER A 320 2.15 -10.78 7.57
CA SER A 320 1.81 -12.18 7.36
C SER A 320 0.38 -12.33 6.86
N ALA A 321 0.20 -13.07 5.77
CA ALA A 321 -1.08 -13.68 5.45
C ALA A 321 -1.47 -14.71 6.54
N GLN A 322 -2.75 -15.07 6.58
CA GLN A 322 -3.36 -15.93 7.61
C GLN A 322 -2.65 -17.28 7.83
N ASP A 323 -1.99 -17.79 6.79
CA ASP A 323 -1.39 -19.13 6.76
C ASP A 323 0.09 -19.13 7.15
N VAL A 324 0.67 -18.00 7.54
CA VAL A 324 2.07 -17.95 7.95
C VAL A 324 2.17 -18.21 9.45
N ASP A 325 3.01 -19.15 9.82
CA ASP A 325 3.43 -19.31 11.22
C ASP A 325 4.10 -18.01 11.70
N TYR A 326 3.38 -17.23 12.49
CA TYR A 326 3.84 -15.93 12.96
C TYR A 326 5.12 -16.01 13.81
N LYS A 327 5.37 -17.14 14.49
CA LYS A 327 6.59 -17.33 15.27
C LYS A 327 7.78 -17.46 14.34
N LYS A 328 7.67 -18.32 13.32
CA LYS A 328 8.69 -18.45 12.29
C LYS A 328 8.96 -17.13 11.57
N LEU A 329 7.92 -16.37 11.26
CA LEU A 329 8.03 -15.05 10.65
C LEU A 329 8.86 -14.09 11.52
N ILE A 330 8.51 -13.99 12.81
CA ILE A 330 9.18 -13.10 13.75
C ILE A 330 10.62 -13.57 14.02
N ASP A 331 10.85 -14.87 14.15
CA ASP A 331 12.19 -15.42 14.35
C ASP A 331 13.11 -15.18 13.15
N THR A 332 12.58 -15.34 11.94
CA THR A 332 13.30 -15.01 10.70
C THR A 332 13.64 -13.52 10.64
N ALA A 333 12.68 -12.66 10.98
CA ALA A 333 12.94 -11.22 11.03
C ALA A 333 13.99 -10.84 12.08
N ARG A 334 14.00 -11.52 13.21
CA ARG A 334 15.00 -11.37 14.27
C ARG A 334 16.39 -11.80 13.82
N GLU A 335 16.49 -12.96 13.14
CA GLU A 335 17.73 -13.49 12.59
C GLU A 335 18.39 -12.50 11.62
N TYR A 336 17.59 -11.89 10.73
CA TYR A 336 18.08 -10.95 9.72
C TYR A 336 17.98 -9.48 10.16
N ASN A 337 17.62 -9.20 11.41
CA ASN A 337 17.48 -7.84 11.95
C ASN A 337 16.51 -6.94 11.14
N LEU A 338 15.40 -7.49 10.69
CA LEU A 338 14.41 -6.83 9.86
C LEU A 338 13.26 -6.25 10.67
N VAL A 339 12.61 -5.24 10.14
CA VAL A 339 11.31 -4.79 10.63
C VAL A 339 10.29 -5.90 10.35
N VAL A 340 9.47 -6.21 11.33
CA VAL A 340 8.39 -7.19 11.17
C VAL A 340 7.09 -6.63 11.71
N ALA A 341 6.04 -6.72 10.89
CA ALA A 341 4.66 -6.48 11.32
C ALA A 341 3.87 -7.78 11.16
N SER A 342 3.25 -8.26 12.24
CA SER A 342 2.52 -9.53 12.22
C SER A 342 1.02 -9.30 12.30
N LEU A 343 0.29 -9.81 11.29
CA LEU A 343 -1.17 -9.74 11.19
C LEU A 343 -1.87 -10.90 11.91
N HIS A 344 -3.06 -10.61 12.43
CA HIS A 344 -4.05 -11.60 12.83
C HIS A 344 -4.84 -12.13 11.62
N SER A 345 -5.77 -13.05 11.84
CA SER A 345 -6.67 -13.57 10.80
C SER A 345 -7.68 -12.52 10.32
N ASP A 346 -7.78 -12.31 9.00
CA ASP A 346 -8.78 -11.43 8.39
C ASP A 346 -10.19 -11.94 8.65
N LYS A 347 -10.37 -13.27 8.68
CA LYS A 347 -11.65 -13.89 9.00
C LYS A 347 -12.07 -13.58 10.44
N THR A 348 -11.12 -13.64 11.39
CA THR A 348 -11.40 -13.30 12.78
C THR A 348 -11.74 -11.82 12.93
N LEU A 349 -11.08 -10.95 12.16
CA LEU A 349 -11.40 -9.52 12.13
C LEU A 349 -12.79 -9.26 11.54
N LEU A 350 -13.18 -9.98 10.49
CA LEU A 350 -14.43 -9.77 9.77
C LEU A 350 -15.64 -10.26 10.59
N ASP A 351 -15.63 -11.49 11.06
CA ASP A 351 -16.79 -12.19 11.62
C ASP A 351 -16.52 -13.05 12.87
N GLY A 352 -15.29 -13.02 13.36
CA GLY A 352 -14.92 -13.80 14.54
C GLY A 352 -15.38 -13.17 15.86
N PRO A 353 -15.43 -13.98 16.95
CA PRO A 353 -15.69 -13.45 18.29
C PRO A 353 -14.51 -12.56 18.73
N MET A 354 -14.83 -11.49 19.46
CA MET A 354 -13.84 -10.52 19.95
C MET A 354 -12.77 -11.14 20.85
N SER A 355 -13.12 -12.18 21.62
CA SER A 355 -12.15 -12.93 22.44
C SER A 355 -11.07 -13.59 21.59
N SER A 356 -11.43 -14.21 20.46
CA SER A 356 -10.46 -14.82 19.55
C SER A 356 -9.57 -13.77 18.89
N LEU A 357 -10.11 -12.61 18.53
CA LEU A 357 -9.33 -11.50 17.99
C LEU A 357 -8.30 -10.99 19.02
N GLU A 358 -8.70 -10.81 20.28
CA GLU A 358 -7.80 -10.40 21.36
C GLU A 358 -6.71 -11.46 21.61
N GLU A 359 -7.07 -12.75 21.67
CA GLU A 359 -6.11 -13.85 21.83
C GLU A 359 -5.08 -13.90 20.70
N GLU A 360 -5.52 -13.79 19.45
CA GLU A 360 -4.63 -13.80 18.28
C GLU A 360 -3.67 -12.62 18.28
N ILE A 361 -4.16 -11.39 18.49
CA ILE A 361 -3.34 -10.18 18.50
C ILE A 361 -2.35 -10.23 19.67
N LYS A 362 -2.85 -10.56 20.87
CA LYS A 362 -2.02 -10.66 22.06
C LYS A 362 -0.89 -11.68 21.92
N ALA A 363 -1.18 -12.88 21.38
CA ALA A 363 -0.17 -13.91 21.18
C ALA A 363 0.98 -13.44 20.27
N ARG A 364 0.66 -12.68 19.21
CA ARG A 364 1.67 -12.11 18.29
C ARG A 364 2.50 -11.02 18.94
N ILE A 365 1.86 -10.14 19.71
CA ILE A 365 2.54 -9.05 20.42
C ILE A 365 3.45 -9.62 21.51
N ASP A 366 2.95 -10.54 22.34
CA ASP A 366 3.74 -11.13 23.42
C ASP A 366 4.98 -11.87 22.90
N TYR A 367 4.87 -12.51 21.75
CA TYR A 367 6.01 -13.16 21.09
C TYR A 367 6.94 -12.16 20.41
N GLY A 368 6.37 -11.13 19.75
CA GLY A 368 7.10 -10.22 18.87
C GLY A 368 7.79 -9.07 19.56
N LYS A 369 7.24 -8.55 20.66
CA LYS A 369 7.74 -7.33 21.29
C LYS A 369 9.16 -7.42 21.87
N SER A 370 9.70 -8.63 22.06
CA SER A 370 11.12 -8.83 22.40
C SER A 370 12.07 -8.51 21.23
N HIS A 371 11.54 -8.40 20.00
CA HIS A 371 12.29 -7.93 18.84
C HIS A 371 12.13 -6.42 18.71
N PRO A 372 13.23 -5.62 18.79
CA PRO A 372 13.14 -4.16 18.84
C PRO A 372 12.50 -3.54 17.59
N LYS A 373 12.56 -4.24 16.44
CA LYS A 373 11.96 -3.81 15.17
C LYS A 373 10.57 -4.43 14.93
N PHE A 374 9.88 -4.86 15.98
CA PHE A 374 8.52 -5.38 15.87
C PHE A 374 7.47 -4.28 15.82
N ALA A 375 6.50 -4.42 14.94
CA ALA A 375 5.27 -3.65 14.85
C ALA A 375 4.06 -4.58 14.97
N ALA A 376 2.98 -4.12 15.57
CA ALA A 376 1.71 -4.81 15.55
C ALA A 376 0.95 -4.42 14.26
N ALA A 377 0.44 -5.39 13.51
CA ALA A 377 -0.34 -5.11 12.31
C ALA A 377 -1.83 -5.36 12.55
N VAL A 378 -2.67 -4.50 11.99
CA VAL A 378 -4.13 -4.63 11.98
C VAL A 378 -4.64 -4.55 10.54
N GLY A 379 -5.34 -5.56 10.07
CA GLY A 379 -5.86 -5.70 8.68
C GLY A 379 -5.69 -7.13 8.20
N ALA A 380 -5.81 -7.54 6.92
CA ALA A 380 -6.30 -6.72 5.83
C ALA A 380 -7.79 -6.43 5.99
N VAL A 381 -8.17 -5.15 6.01
CA VAL A 381 -9.55 -4.78 6.35
C VAL A 381 -10.43 -4.86 5.10
N ASP A 382 -11.40 -5.78 5.12
CA ASP A 382 -12.43 -5.90 4.10
C ASP A 382 -13.46 -4.77 4.20
N TYR A 383 -14.12 -4.43 3.09
CA TYR A 383 -15.19 -3.42 3.07
C TYR A 383 -16.27 -3.68 4.13
N TRP A 384 -16.60 -4.95 4.35
CA TRP A 384 -17.67 -5.37 5.27
C TRP A 384 -17.23 -5.53 6.72
N THR A 385 -15.95 -5.34 7.04
CA THR A 385 -15.46 -5.43 8.42
C THR A 385 -16.24 -4.47 9.32
N PRO A 386 -16.83 -4.96 10.42
CA PRO A 386 -17.51 -4.10 11.36
C PRO A 386 -16.55 -3.06 11.97
N PRO A 387 -16.92 -1.78 12.03
CA PRO A 387 -16.03 -0.75 12.57
C PRO A 387 -15.61 -1.00 14.01
N GLN A 388 -16.49 -1.64 14.80
CA GLN A 388 -16.20 -2.01 16.17
C GLN A 388 -15.09 -3.06 16.28
N HIS A 389 -14.99 -3.98 15.31
CA HIS A 389 -13.93 -4.98 15.28
C HIS A 389 -12.59 -4.35 14.96
N PHE A 390 -12.55 -3.44 13.97
CA PHE A 390 -11.33 -2.74 13.63
C PHE A 390 -10.86 -1.81 14.75
N GLU A 391 -11.80 -1.07 15.38
CA GLU A 391 -11.51 -0.22 16.54
C GLU A 391 -10.95 -1.04 17.70
N ALA A 392 -11.60 -2.16 18.04
CA ALA A 392 -11.13 -3.05 19.07
C ALA A 392 -9.75 -3.65 18.77
N ALA A 393 -9.47 -4.06 17.53
CA ALA A 393 -8.17 -4.57 17.14
C ALA A 393 -7.05 -3.53 17.38
N VAL A 394 -7.29 -2.26 17.03
CA VAL A 394 -6.35 -1.16 17.30
C VAL A 394 -6.16 -0.95 18.81
N GLU A 395 -7.24 -0.92 19.60
CA GLU A 395 -7.15 -0.76 21.05
C GLU A 395 -6.44 -1.95 21.75
N ILE A 396 -6.68 -3.18 21.27
CA ILE A 396 -5.97 -4.39 21.73
C ILE A 396 -4.45 -4.24 21.45
N CYS A 397 -4.09 -3.78 20.24
CA CYS A 397 -2.68 -3.51 19.91
C CYS A 397 -2.05 -2.46 20.82
N LYS A 398 -2.77 -1.37 21.13
CA LYS A 398 -2.28 -0.34 22.07
C LYS A 398 -2.13 -0.87 23.49
N LYS A 399 -3.12 -1.62 23.98
CA LYS A 399 -3.14 -2.19 25.34
C LYS A 399 -1.99 -3.17 25.57
N HIS A 400 -1.83 -4.14 24.68
CA HIS A 400 -0.83 -5.22 24.83
C HIS A 400 0.55 -4.86 24.26
N GLY A 401 0.62 -3.86 23.37
CA GLY A 401 1.85 -3.40 22.74
C GLY A 401 2.76 -2.54 23.61
N LYS A 402 2.37 -2.15 24.82
CA LYS A 402 3.19 -1.36 25.75
C LYS A 402 4.43 -2.14 26.18
N TYR A 403 5.56 -1.45 26.31
CA TYR A 403 6.85 -1.99 26.76
C TYR A 403 7.02 -1.82 28.25
#